data_d20fac37fb7fca4f578467b736f9850e
#
_entry.id   d20fac37fb7fca4f578467b736f9850e
#
_cell.length_a   1.000
_cell.length_b   1.000
_cell.length_c   1.000
_cell.angle_alpha   90.00
_cell.angle_beta   90.00
_cell.angle_gamma   90.00
#
_symmetry.space_group_name_H-M   'P 1'
#
loop_
_entity.id
_entity.type
_entity.pdbx_description
1 polymer ?
#
loop_
_entity_poly.entity_id
_entity_poly.type
_entity_poly.pdbx_seq_one_letter_code
_entity_poly.pdbx_strand_id
1 'polypeptide(L)'
;AAPLGQAAEVELRLAIPEAPFHVIGDPVPFRWEFINRGDQRLAFMWEGCCRLNGRVSASLGQLTLHSDPATSAAQLTAHLFARAARLLPGKPAVFETNLGDWLNIDRSGEYKLTARYTGLLDNQQPQVGRGWQLWKDSATAESIRATLLTPSDYIARRNQTEIALRLDGPDRLLPLDPTRLELKLINLSETPKTIHWPSDFALWFLGATGGRSPLAPTRIRAAPEKLVLAKNQRLAKGIEIAPGAFDGRSLEQYRLFVDFKTAESRTPSNAVPLDWQLDVADLQQLIHMASGGAKTGLRNRPLKLMRLHLGEIGQALGQVAASDLNEKGKKLLKELQLAAALKPVSKKPGLVTVKLRITNDGSIQFVEDALRQAFQDKKPITDQLDDLLNIRKHLGWVVAIQLHPYATTPKTHIAAAFEKLSSLEPRLAKPITLDPQQN
;
A
#
# COMPACT_ATOMS: atom_id res chain seq x y z
N ALA A 1 -8.68 32.16 -23.38
CA ALA A 1 -8.03 31.10 -22.60
C ALA A 1 -8.94 29.89 -22.68
N ALA A 2 -8.54 28.85 -23.44
CA ALA A 2 -9.21 27.58 -23.45
C ALA A 2 -8.90 26.87 -22.09
N PRO A 3 -9.85 26.18 -21.47
CA PRO A 3 -9.58 25.45 -20.26
C PRO A 3 -8.55 24.35 -20.58
N LEU A 4 -7.52 24.27 -19.74
CA LEU A 4 -6.52 23.19 -19.73
C LEU A 4 -7.27 21.86 -19.73
N GLY A 5 -6.99 21.05 -20.75
CA GLY A 5 -7.74 19.86 -21.10
C GLY A 5 -7.94 18.92 -19.92
N GLN A 6 -9.19 18.59 -19.68
CA GLN A 6 -9.57 17.40 -18.96
C GLN A 6 -8.94 16.20 -19.71
N ALA A 7 -8.07 15.47 -19.04
CA ALA A 7 -7.51 14.23 -19.55
C ALA A 7 -8.66 13.33 -20.02
N ALA A 8 -8.50 12.71 -21.17
CA ALA A 8 -9.54 11.87 -21.74
C ALA A 8 -9.91 10.76 -20.77
N GLU A 9 -11.14 10.78 -20.33
CA GLU A 9 -11.68 10.03 -19.21
C GLU A 9 -12.12 8.64 -19.65
N VAL A 10 -11.26 7.90 -20.32
CA VAL A 10 -11.53 6.50 -20.62
C VAL A 10 -10.72 5.62 -19.68
N GLU A 11 -11.43 4.91 -18.84
CA GLU A 11 -10.89 3.89 -17.96
C GLU A 11 -10.85 2.54 -18.70
N LEU A 12 -9.70 1.87 -18.65
CA LEU A 12 -9.54 0.51 -19.15
C LEU A 12 -9.49 -0.45 -17.95
N ARG A 13 -10.31 -1.49 -18.00
CA ARG A 13 -10.32 -2.56 -17.00
C ARG A 13 -10.07 -3.91 -17.64
N LEU A 14 -9.47 -4.80 -16.87
CA LEU A 14 -9.33 -6.22 -17.19
C LEU A 14 -10.17 -7.05 -16.23
N ALA A 15 -10.76 -8.13 -16.73
CA ALA A 15 -11.38 -9.14 -15.90
C ALA A 15 -11.12 -10.54 -16.46
N ILE A 16 -10.92 -11.49 -15.57
CA ILE A 16 -10.94 -12.92 -15.83
C ILE A 16 -11.93 -13.57 -14.87
N PRO A 17 -12.49 -14.75 -15.19
CA PRO A 17 -13.39 -15.44 -14.27
C PRO A 17 -12.73 -15.66 -12.91
N GLU A 18 -13.52 -15.45 -11.89
CA GLU A 18 -13.10 -15.73 -10.53
C GLU A 18 -12.81 -17.22 -10.34
N ALA A 19 -11.56 -17.56 -10.10
CA ALA A 19 -11.13 -18.92 -9.84
C ALA A 19 -9.83 -18.92 -9.04
N PRO A 20 -9.59 -19.96 -8.19
CA PRO A 20 -8.31 -20.14 -7.53
C PRO A 20 -7.16 -20.30 -8.51
N PHE A 21 -7.44 -20.89 -9.66
CA PHE A 21 -6.52 -21.08 -10.77
C PHE A 21 -7.28 -21.35 -12.07
N HIS A 22 -6.57 -21.26 -13.18
CA HIS A 22 -7.02 -21.70 -14.50
C HIS A 22 -6.05 -22.75 -15.04
N VAL A 23 -6.53 -23.64 -15.90
CA VAL A 23 -5.67 -24.66 -16.51
C VAL A 23 -5.22 -24.15 -17.88
N ILE A 24 -3.92 -24.27 -18.13
CA ILE A 24 -3.32 -23.91 -19.42
C ILE A 24 -3.86 -24.86 -20.50
N GLY A 25 -4.31 -24.30 -21.62
CA GLY A 25 -4.96 -25.04 -22.68
C GLY A 25 -6.48 -25.05 -22.61
N ASP A 26 -7.08 -24.79 -21.45
CA ASP A 26 -8.50 -24.56 -21.34
C ASP A 26 -8.86 -23.14 -21.82
N PRO A 27 -10.07 -22.91 -22.36
CA PRO A 27 -10.54 -21.57 -22.64
C PRO A 27 -10.65 -20.76 -21.35
N VAL A 28 -9.83 -19.73 -21.21
CA VAL A 28 -9.90 -18.77 -20.11
C VAL A 28 -10.50 -17.48 -20.66
N PRO A 29 -11.80 -17.23 -20.47
CA PRO A 29 -12.44 -16.01 -20.94
C PRO A 29 -11.73 -14.79 -20.33
N PHE A 30 -11.40 -13.85 -21.19
CA PHE A 30 -10.67 -12.66 -20.83
C PHE A 30 -11.44 -11.44 -21.33
N ARG A 31 -11.77 -10.52 -20.44
CA ARG A 31 -12.65 -9.40 -20.74
C ARG A 31 -11.87 -8.09 -20.62
N TRP A 32 -12.02 -7.26 -21.66
CA TRP A 32 -11.57 -5.89 -21.72
C TRP A 32 -12.77 -4.98 -21.59
N GLU A 33 -12.73 -4.02 -20.68
CA GLU A 33 -13.81 -3.06 -20.49
C GLU A 33 -13.26 -1.65 -20.67
N PHE A 34 -13.79 -0.90 -21.63
CA PHE A 34 -13.51 0.50 -21.82
C PHE A 34 -14.69 1.31 -21.30
N ILE A 35 -14.48 2.15 -20.31
CA ILE A 35 -15.50 2.94 -19.65
C ILE A 35 -15.23 4.41 -19.91
N ASN A 36 -16.15 5.07 -20.62
CA ASN A 36 -16.09 6.51 -20.82
C ASN A 36 -16.60 7.22 -19.55
N ARG A 37 -15.72 7.88 -18.84
CA ARG A 37 -16.03 8.67 -17.62
C ARG A 37 -16.43 10.11 -17.93
N GLY A 38 -16.18 10.58 -19.16
CA GLY A 38 -16.58 11.89 -19.64
C GLY A 38 -18.05 11.96 -20.09
N ASP A 39 -18.46 13.13 -20.50
CA ASP A 39 -19.81 13.45 -20.96
C ASP A 39 -19.98 13.35 -22.50
N GLN A 40 -18.86 13.27 -23.22
CA GLN A 40 -18.85 13.24 -24.68
C GLN A 40 -18.96 11.82 -25.22
N ARG A 41 -19.56 11.67 -26.40
CA ARG A 41 -19.62 10.40 -27.11
C ARG A 41 -18.27 10.14 -27.80
N LEU A 42 -17.57 9.12 -27.39
CA LEU A 42 -16.26 8.77 -27.91
C LEU A 42 -16.34 7.58 -28.86
N ALA A 43 -15.56 7.63 -29.91
CA ALA A 43 -15.27 6.48 -30.75
C ALA A 43 -13.79 6.19 -30.69
N PHE A 44 -13.39 4.94 -30.56
CA PHE A 44 -12.02 4.52 -30.70
C PHE A 44 -11.89 3.37 -31.68
N MET A 45 -10.74 3.29 -32.31
CA MET A 45 -10.42 2.23 -33.24
C MET A 45 -9.20 1.50 -32.72
N TRP A 46 -9.24 0.20 -32.72
CA TRP A 46 -8.11 -0.62 -32.30
C TRP A 46 -7.80 -1.70 -33.32
N GLU A 47 -6.54 -1.95 -33.48
CA GLU A 47 -6.04 -3.03 -34.30
C GLU A 47 -6.01 -4.30 -33.45
N GLY A 48 -7.15 -4.97 -33.38
CA GLY A 48 -7.21 -6.34 -32.91
C GLY A 48 -7.02 -7.25 -34.09
N CYS A 49 -5.79 -7.40 -34.55
CA CYS A 49 -5.41 -8.35 -35.61
C CYS A 49 -6.36 -8.44 -36.80
N CYS A 50 -6.33 -7.46 -37.67
CA CYS A 50 -6.82 -7.64 -39.02
C CYS A 50 -5.75 -7.30 -40.03
N ARG A 51 -5.25 -8.30 -40.69
CA ARG A 51 -4.70 -8.14 -42.04
C ARG A 51 -5.87 -7.90 -42.99
N LEU A 52 -6.35 -6.69 -43.10
CA LEU A 52 -7.13 -6.27 -44.23
C LEU A 52 -6.16 -6.20 -45.42
N ASN A 53 -6.28 -7.14 -46.36
CA ASN A 53 -5.52 -7.19 -47.61
C ASN A 53 -3.97 -7.20 -47.44
N GLY A 54 -3.45 -7.82 -46.41
CA GLY A 54 -2.00 -7.99 -46.25
C GLY A 54 -1.22 -6.71 -45.87
N ARG A 55 -1.89 -5.59 -45.62
CA ARG A 55 -1.27 -4.34 -45.15
C ARG A 55 -1.75 -4.03 -43.73
N VAL A 56 -0.81 -3.92 -42.79
CA VAL A 56 -1.04 -3.37 -41.47
C VAL A 56 -1.19 -1.86 -41.65
N SER A 57 -2.38 -1.32 -41.35
CA SER A 57 -2.57 0.13 -41.31
C SER A 57 -1.96 0.63 -40.00
N ALA A 58 -0.87 1.39 -40.08
CA ALA A 58 -0.17 1.96 -38.92
C ALA A 58 -0.97 3.03 -38.15
N SER A 59 -2.19 3.32 -38.56
CA SER A 59 -3.00 4.45 -38.07
C SER A 59 -4.03 4.08 -37.00
N LEU A 60 -4.13 2.82 -36.60
CA LEU A 60 -5.09 2.35 -35.60
C LEU A 60 -4.42 2.23 -34.22
N GLY A 61 -5.20 2.47 -33.16
CA GLY A 61 -4.74 2.24 -31.80
C GLY A 61 -4.40 0.77 -31.56
N GLN A 62 -3.44 0.52 -30.70
CA GLN A 62 -2.93 -0.83 -30.42
C GLN A 62 -3.33 -1.25 -29.01
N LEU A 63 -3.92 -2.43 -28.90
CA LEU A 63 -4.20 -3.08 -27.63
C LEU A 63 -3.15 -4.15 -27.36
N THR A 64 -2.48 -4.08 -26.21
CA THR A 64 -1.42 -5.03 -25.81
C THR A 64 -1.72 -5.62 -24.43
N LEU A 65 -1.38 -6.89 -24.24
CA LEU A 65 -1.40 -7.58 -22.97
C LEU A 65 0.02 -7.98 -22.60
N HIS A 66 0.44 -7.61 -21.39
CA HIS A 66 1.73 -7.96 -20.82
C HIS A 66 1.54 -8.88 -19.62
N SER A 67 2.47 -9.79 -19.41
CA SER A 67 2.52 -10.64 -18.23
C SER A 67 3.84 -10.49 -17.48
N ASP A 68 3.80 -10.69 -16.17
CA ASP A 68 4.96 -10.85 -15.32
C ASP A 68 4.77 -12.14 -14.49
N PRO A 69 5.61 -13.18 -14.66
CA PRO A 69 6.75 -13.26 -15.56
C PRO A 69 6.39 -13.12 -17.04
N ALA A 70 7.31 -12.56 -17.81
CA ALA A 70 7.10 -12.32 -19.23
C ALA A 70 6.96 -13.63 -20.01
N THR A 71 5.96 -13.66 -20.89
CA THR A 71 5.72 -14.76 -21.82
C THR A 71 5.90 -14.27 -23.26
N SER A 72 6.13 -15.17 -24.18
CA SER A 72 6.07 -14.80 -25.61
C SER A 72 4.65 -14.43 -25.98
N ALA A 73 4.48 -13.41 -26.84
CA ALA A 73 3.20 -13.10 -27.40
C ALA A 73 2.68 -14.31 -28.20
N ALA A 74 1.43 -14.70 -27.97
CA ALA A 74 0.80 -15.72 -28.82
C ALA A 74 0.73 -15.19 -30.25
N GLN A 75 0.89 -16.09 -31.24
CA GLN A 75 0.54 -15.73 -32.62
C GLN A 75 -0.97 -15.55 -32.65
N LEU A 76 -1.40 -14.31 -32.58
CA LEU A 76 -2.80 -13.95 -32.72
C LEU A 76 -3.33 -14.49 -34.06
N THR A 77 -4.05 -15.57 -34.00
CA THR A 77 -4.74 -16.10 -35.15
C THR A 77 -5.83 -15.12 -35.59
N ALA A 78 -5.80 -14.74 -36.84
CA ALA A 78 -6.39 -13.59 -37.50
C ALA A 78 -7.96 -13.53 -37.53
N HIS A 79 -8.64 -13.76 -36.45
CA HIS A 79 -10.10 -13.72 -36.38
C HIS A 79 -10.73 -12.57 -35.62
N LEU A 80 -9.93 -11.64 -35.11
CA LEU A 80 -10.46 -10.50 -34.36
C LEU A 80 -10.62 -9.28 -35.27
N PHE A 81 -11.82 -8.82 -35.36
CA PHE A 81 -12.33 -7.79 -36.25
C PHE A 81 -11.80 -6.42 -35.91
N ALA A 82 -11.36 -5.66 -36.91
CA ALA A 82 -11.25 -4.21 -36.78
C ALA A 82 -12.63 -3.65 -36.42
N ARG A 83 -12.84 -3.24 -35.21
CA ARG A 83 -14.10 -2.64 -34.78
C ARG A 83 -13.86 -1.22 -34.31
N ALA A 84 -14.58 -0.29 -34.89
CA ALA A 84 -14.81 0.98 -34.25
C ALA A 84 -15.72 0.71 -33.05
N ALA A 85 -15.21 0.90 -31.84
CA ALA A 85 -16.04 0.83 -30.65
C ALA A 85 -16.59 2.22 -30.34
N ARG A 86 -17.85 2.26 -29.93
CA ARG A 86 -18.57 3.46 -29.54
C ARG A 86 -18.71 3.45 -28.02
N LEU A 87 -18.14 4.47 -27.38
CA LEU A 87 -18.17 4.63 -25.93
C LEU A 87 -19.18 5.72 -25.56
N LEU A 88 -20.32 5.31 -25.09
CA LEU A 88 -21.30 6.24 -24.50
C LEU A 88 -20.87 6.61 -23.07
N PRO A 89 -21.15 7.83 -22.60
CA PRO A 89 -20.93 8.23 -21.24
C PRO A 89 -21.47 7.24 -20.22
N GLY A 90 -20.63 6.80 -19.29
CA GLY A 90 -20.97 5.87 -18.21
C GLY A 90 -21.28 4.43 -18.62
N LYS A 91 -21.27 4.09 -19.93
CA LYS A 91 -21.55 2.73 -20.40
C LYS A 91 -20.26 2.02 -20.82
N PRO A 92 -19.97 0.82 -20.31
CA PRO A 92 -18.80 0.07 -20.74
C PRO A 92 -18.98 -0.49 -22.15
N ALA A 93 -17.91 -0.42 -22.96
CA ALA A 93 -17.77 -1.26 -24.14
C ALA A 93 -16.93 -2.48 -23.73
N VAL A 94 -17.51 -3.67 -23.89
CA VAL A 94 -16.95 -4.94 -23.42
C VAL A 94 -16.51 -5.78 -24.60
N PHE A 95 -15.29 -6.32 -24.51
CA PHE A 95 -14.74 -7.26 -25.47
C PHE A 95 -14.30 -8.52 -24.73
N GLU A 96 -14.75 -9.66 -25.21
CA GLU A 96 -14.40 -10.95 -24.65
C GLU A 96 -13.53 -11.73 -25.65
N THR A 97 -12.42 -12.27 -25.14
CA THR A 97 -11.48 -13.10 -25.88
C THR A 97 -11.00 -14.21 -24.96
N ASN A 98 -10.12 -15.08 -25.41
CA ASN A 98 -9.46 -16.05 -24.55
C ASN A 98 -8.03 -15.57 -24.21
N LEU A 99 -7.58 -15.83 -23.01
CA LEU A 99 -6.23 -15.46 -22.57
C LEU A 99 -5.15 -16.11 -23.45
N GLY A 100 -5.36 -17.36 -23.85
CA GLY A 100 -4.45 -18.08 -24.75
C GLY A 100 -4.31 -17.47 -26.15
N ASP A 101 -5.24 -16.59 -26.57
CA ASP A 101 -5.14 -15.87 -27.83
C ASP A 101 -4.12 -14.71 -27.75
N TRP A 102 -3.77 -14.27 -26.54
CA TRP A 102 -2.88 -13.14 -26.28
C TRP A 102 -1.51 -13.54 -25.78
N LEU A 103 -1.43 -14.60 -24.98
CA LEU A 103 -0.22 -15.02 -24.31
C LEU A 103 0.04 -16.51 -24.54
N ASN A 104 1.26 -16.83 -24.91
CA ASN A 104 1.71 -18.22 -24.96
C ASN A 104 2.32 -18.61 -23.60
N ILE A 105 1.50 -19.25 -22.77
CA ILE A 105 1.87 -19.64 -21.41
C ILE A 105 2.08 -21.16 -21.41
N ASP A 106 3.30 -21.58 -21.03
CA ASP A 106 3.73 -22.97 -21.05
C ASP A 106 4.10 -23.54 -19.66
N ARG A 107 4.09 -22.69 -18.63
CA ARG A 107 4.50 -23.06 -17.27
C ARG A 107 3.46 -22.68 -16.24
N SER A 108 3.34 -23.52 -15.22
CA SER A 108 2.54 -23.17 -14.05
C SER A 108 3.17 -22.02 -13.28
N GLY A 109 2.33 -21.12 -12.77
CA GLY A 109 2.81 -20.00 -11.99
C GLY A 109 1.72 -18.97 -11.70
N GLU A 110 2.11 -17.95 -10.96
CA GLU A 110 1.32 -16.76 -10.75
C GLU A 110 1.76 -15.70 -11.76
N TYR A 111 0.81 -15.17 -12.50
CA TYR A 111 1.03 -14.18 -13.54
C TYR A 111 0.33 -12.88 -13.16
N LYS A 112 1.06 -11.78 -13.20
CA LYS A 112 0.51 -10.43 -13.13
C LYS A 112 0.24 -9.96 -14.56
N LEU A 113 -1.01 -9.70 -14.89
CA LEU A 113 -1.45 -9.31 -16.23
C LEU A 113 -1.76 -7.82 -16.25
N THR A 114 -1.21 -7.10 -17.21
CA THR A 114 -1.43 -5.67 -17.39
C THR A 114 -1.81 -5.40 -18.84
N ALA A 115 -2.92 -4.73 -19.06
CA ALA A 115 -3.35 -4.32 -20.39
C ALA A 115 -3.06 -2.85 -20.64
N ARG A 116 -2.70 -2.57 -21.88
CA ARG A 116 -2.48 -1.20 -22.34
C ARG A 116 -3.15 -1.01 -23.70
N TYR A 117 -3.90 0.05 -23.81
CA TYR A 117 -4.30 0.61 -25.09
C TYR A 117 -3.38 1.79 -25.40
N THR A 118 -2.75 1.76 -26.56
CA THR A 118 -2.00 2.88 -27.10
C THR A 118 -2.87 3.53 -28.18
N GLY A 119 -3.17 4.79 -28.00
CA GLY A 119 -4.00 5.56 -28.94
C GLY A 119 -3.39 5.66 -30.34
N LEU A 120 -4.04 6.37 -31.20
CA LEU A 120 -3.62 6.51 -32.62
C LEU A 120 -2.22 7.09 -32.72
N LEU A 121 -1.34 6.37 -33.42
CA LEU A 121 0.07 6.73 -33.60
C LEU A 121 0.29 7.73 -34.74
N ASP A 122 -0.72 8.01 -35.58
CA ASP A 122 -0.57 8.81 -36.79
C ASP A 122 -1.62 9.91 -36.92
N ASN A 123 -1.31 10.96 -37.70
CA ASN A 123 -2.17 12.13 -37.95
C ASN A 123 -3.40 11.83 -38.81
N GLN A 124 -3.57 10.63 -39.31
CA GLN A 124 -4.75 10.24 -40.09
C GLN A 124 -5.96 10.14 -39.17
N GLN A 125 -6.97 10.94 -39.43
CA GLN A 125 -8.22 10.94 -38.67
C GLN A 125 -9.26 10.08 -39.38
N PRO A 126 -9.55 8.85 -38.89
CA PRO A 126 -10.68 8.09 -39.43
C PRO A 126 -11.99 8.86 -39.16
N GLN A 127 -12.88 8.83 -40.12
CA GLN A 127 -14.20 9.44 -39.94
C GLN A 127 -15.05 8.62 -38.96
N VAL A 128 -15.37 9.21 -37.82
CA VAL A 128 -16.13 8.49 -36.76
C VAL A 128 -17.64 8.76 -36.79
N GLY A 129 -18.12 9.50 -37.76
CA GLY A 129 -19.52 9.87 -37.88
C GLY A 129 -19.92 11.12 -37.11
N ARG A 130 -21.05 11.71 -37.49
CA ARG A 130 -21.52 12.96 -36.91
C ARG A 130 -21.91 12.79 -35.43
N GLY A 131 -21.39 13.66 -34.55
CA GLY A 131 -21.70 13.66 -33.12
C GLY A 131 -20.84 12.69 -32.29
N TRP A 132 -19.78 12.12 -32.87
CA TRP A 132 -18.78 11.30 -32.19
C TRP A 132 -17.43 11.98 -32.25
N GLN A 133 -16.71 11.97 -31.12
CA GLN A 133 -15.34 12.43 -31.04
C GLN A 133 -14.39 11.23 -31.07
N LEU A 134 -13.35 11.29 -31.87
CA LEU A 134 -12.33 10.27 -31.91
C LEU A 134 -11.45 10.36 -30.67
N TRP A 135 -11.42 9.28 -29.88
CA TRP A 135 -10.50 9.19 -28.75
C TRP A 135 -9.13 8.68 -29.22
N LYS A 136 -8.07 9.47 -28.93
CA LYS A 136 -6.70 9.26 -29.40
C LYS A 136 -5.72 8.94 -28.31
N ASP A 137 -6.13 9.06 -27.04
CA ASP A 137 -5.24 8.89 -25.91
C ASP A 137 -4.97 7.43 -25.58
N SER A 138 -4.05 7.20 -24.67
CA SER A 138 -3.70 5.87 -24.19
C SER A 138 -4.35 5.60 -22.84
N ALA A 139 -4.65 4.33 -22.56
CA ALA A 139 -5.13 3.88 -21.25
C ALA A 139 -4.39 2.62 -20.82
N THR A 140 -4.15 2.51 -19.52
CA THR A 140 -3.55 1.32 -18.92
C THR A 140 -4.51 0.79 -17.85
N ALA A 141 -4.80 -0.50 -17.89
CA ALA A 141 -5.62 -1.15 -16.87
C ALA A 141 -4.81 -1.41 -15.60
N GLU A 142 -5.50 -1.40 -14.46
CA GLU A 142 -4.92 -1.98 -13.25
C GLU A 142 -4.54 -3.44 -13.50
N SER A 143 -3.41 -3.85 -12.92
CA SER A 143 -2.94 -5.22 -13.07
C SER A 143 -3.85 -6.19 -12.33
N ILE A 144 -4.14 -7.31 -12.97
CA ILE A 144 -4.83 -8.45 -12.34
C ILE A 144 -3.85 -9.61 -12.17
N ARG A 145 -4.09 -10.46 -11.18
CA ARG A 145 -3.29 -11.67 -10.95
C ARG A 145 -4.08 -12.91 -11.30
N ALA A 146 -3.44 -13.85 -11.98
CA ALA A 146 -3.99 -15.15 -12.33
C ALA A 146 -3.01 -16.27 -12.00
N THR A 147 -3.45 -17.31 -11.30
CA THR A 147 -2.70 -18.55 -11.19
C THR A 147 -3.07 -19.45 -12.36
N LEU A 148 -2.06 -19.86 -13.11
CA LEU A 148 -2.21 -20.76 -14.25
C LEU A 148 -1.47 -22.06 -13.93
N LEU A 149 -2.09 -23.21 -14.19
CA LEU A 149 -1.52 -24.53 -13.93
C LEU A 149 -1.42 -25.30 -15.23
N THR A 150 -0.32 -26.01 -15.43
CA THR A 150 -0.29 -27.04 -16.49
C THR A 150 -1.29 -28.14 -16.17
N PRO A 151 -1.76 -28.90 -17.15
CA PRO A 151 -2.65 -30.05 -16.89
C PRO A 151 -2.08 -31.06 -15.88
N SER A 152 -0.75 -31.29 -15.90
CA SER A 152 -0.09 -32.17 -14.95
C SER A 152 -0.13 -31.64 -13.52
N ASP A 153 0.14 -30.33 -13.32
CA ASP A 153 0.09 -29.69 -12.01
C ASP A 153 -1.33 -29.60 -11.47
N TYR A 154 -2.31 -29.41 -12.36
CA TYR A 154 -3.73 -29.47 -11.99
C TYR A 154 -4.10 -30.85 -11.43
N ILE A 155 -3.72 -31.95 -12.13
CA ILE A 155 -3.98 -33.32 -11.67
C ILE A 155 -3.27 -33.59 -10.34
N ALA A 156 -2.00 -33.20 -10.20
CA ALA A 156 -1.24 -33.34 -8.95
C ALA A 156 -1.95 -32.59 -7.82
N ARG A 157 -2.40 -31.36 -8.05
CA ARG A 157 -3.10 -30.56 -7.04
C ARG A 157 -4.44 -31.18 -6.64
N ARG A 158 -5.21 -31.67 -7.61
CA ARG A 158 -6.49 -32.34 -7.38
C ARG A 158 -6.34 -33.57 -6.50
N ASN A 159 -5.24 -34.31 -6.64
CA ASN A 159 -4.96 -35.50 -5.83
C ASN A 159 -4.51 -35.18 -4.40
N GLN A 160 -4.10 -33.93 -4.13
CA GLN A 160 -3.58 -33.49 -2.82
C GLN A 160 -4.61 -32.75 -1.97
N THR A 161 -5.64 -32.16 -2.56
CA THR A 161 -6.61 -31.32 -1.85
C THR A 161 -8.02 -31.44 -2.41
N GLU A 162 -8.98 -31.44 -1.52
CA GLU A 162 -10.41 -31.47 -1.90
C GLU A 162 -10.95 -30.06 -2.18
N ILE A 163 -10.41 -29.04 -1.52
CA ILE A 163 -10.76 -27.63 -1.70
C ILE A 163 -9.51 -26.88 -2.09
N ALA A 164 -9.51 -26.24 -3.23
CA ALA A 164 -8.45 -25.30 -3.59
C ALA A 164 -8.86 -23.88 -3.25
N LEU A 165 -7.89 -23.09 -2.78
CA LEU A 165 -8.05 -21.72 -2.31
C LEU A 165 -7.11 -20.79 -3.06
N ARG A 166 -7.61 -19.58 -3.34
CA ARG A 166 -6.80 -18.46 -3.76
C ARG A 166 -7.25 -17.20 -3.00
N LEU A 167 -6.30 -16.50 -2.42
CA LEU A 167 -6.51 -15.19 -1.82
C LEU A 167 -6.02 -14.12 -2.78
N ASP A 168 -6.84 -13.13 -3.06
CA ASP A 168 -6.49 -11.93 -3.79
C ASP A 168 -6.69 -10.71 -2.87
N GLY A 169 -5.90 -9.67 -3.11
CA GLY A 169 -5.96 -8.46 -2.30
C GLY A 169 -5.08 -7.36 -2.86
N PRO A 170 -5.13 -6.18 -2.26
CA PRO A 170 -4.26 -5.08 -2.64
C PRO A 170 -2.81 -5.39 -2.25
N ASP A 171 -1.87 -4.79 -2.96
CA ASP A 171 -0.44 -4.91 -2.64
C ASP A 171 -0.03 -4.09 -1.40
N ARG A 172 -0.90 -3.18 -0.95
CA ARG A 172 -0.64 -2.25 0.15
C ARG A 172 -1.82 -2.15 1.12
N LEU A 173 -1.50 -2.07 2.41
CA LEU A 173 -2.45 -1.72 3.47
C LEU A 173 -2.62 -0.21 3.55
N LEU A 174 -3.87 0.22 3.63
CA LEU A 174 -4.18 1.61 3.93
C LEU A 174 -4.34 1.78 5.46
N PRO A 175 -3.68 2.77 6.06
CA PRO A 175 -3.67 2.91 7.52
C PRO A 175 -5.03 3.26 8.11
N LEU A 176 -5.91 3.90 7.34
CA LEU A 176 -7.17 4.43 7.82
C LEU A 176 -8.40 3.69 7.31
N ASP A 177 -8.26 3.01 6.19
CA ASP A 177 -9.37 2.33 5.51
C ASP A 177 -9.35 0.82 5.79
N PRO A 178 -10.50 0.16 5.71
CA PRO A 178 -10.54 -1.29 5.78
C PRO A 178 -9.86 -1.90 4.55
N THR A 179 -9.05 -2.93 4.77
CA THR A 179 -8.44 -3.69 3.68
C THR A 179 -9.38 -4.79 3.22
N ARG A 180 -9.70 -4.79 1.93
CA ARG A 180 -10.58 -5.78 1.33
C ARG A 180 -9.76 -6.83 0.61
N LEU A 181 -10.02 -8.08 0.96
CA LEU A 181 -9.46 -9.27 0.33
C LEU A 181 -10.60 -10.07 -0.28
N GLU A 182 -10.29 -10.85 -1.29
CA GLU A 182 -11.20 -11.79 -1.90
C GLU A 182 -10.63 -13.20 -1.80
N LEU A 183 -11.39 -14.11 -1.18
CA LEU A 183 -11.06 -15.53 -1.12
C LEU A 183 -11.87 -16.28 -2.18
N LYS A 184 -11.16 -16.90 -3.12
CA LYS A 184 -11.73 -17.74 -4.18
C LYS A 184 -11.55 -19.20 -3.80
N LEU A 185 -12.62 -19.97 -3.96
CA LEU A 185 -12.68 -21.38 -3.61
C LEU A 185 -13.15 -22.22 -4.79
N ILE A 186 -12.69 -23.45 -4.87
CA ILE A 186 -13.23 -24.49 -5.76
C ILE A 186 -13.25 -25.83 -5.06
N ASN A 187 -14.36 -26.54 -5.17
CA ASN A 187 -14.44 -27.93 -4.73
C ASN A 187 -13.89 -28.86 -5.83
N LEU A 188 -12.75 -29.48 -5.56
CA LEU A 188 -12.10 -30.43 -6.47
C LEU A 188 -12.53 -31.88 -6.20
N SER A 189 -13.24 -32.15 -5.08
CA SER A 189 -13.70 -33.49 -4.74
C SER A 189 -14.89 -33.91 -5.60
N GLU A 190 -15.13 -35.23 -5.65
CA GLU A 190 -16.28 -35.81 -6.35
C GLU A 190 -17.62 -35.54 -5.62
N THR A 191 -17.56 -35.23 -4.33
CA THR A 191 -18.74 -35.06 -3.46
C THR A 191 -18.95 -33.59 -3.10
N PRO A 192 -20.19 -33.15 -2.87
CA PRO A 192 -20.46 -31.84 -2.34
C PRO A 192 -19.78 -31.60 -0.98
N LYS A 193 -19.19 -30.42 -0.76
CA LYS A 193 -18.55 -30.04 0.51
C LYS A 193 -19.34 -28.95 1.19
N THR A 194 -19.60 -29.14 2.48
CA THR A 194 -20.17 -28.12 3.35
C THR A 194 -19.06 -27.33 4.00
N ILE A 195 -19.17 -26.02 3.94
CA ILE A 195 -18.21 -25.05 4.47
C ILE A 195 -18.97 -24.07 5.37
N HIS A 196 -18.44 -23.81 6.56
CA HIS A 196 -18.95 -22.79 7.46
C HIS A 196 -18.09 -21.53 7.33
N TRP A 197 -18.62 -20.55 6.64
CA TRP A 197 -17.95 -19.26 6.45
C TRP A 197 -18.23 -18.33 7.63
N PRO A 198 -17.27 -17.60 8.19
CA PRO A 198 -15.82 -17.69 8.00
C PRO A 198 -15.12 -18.67 8.98
N SER A 199 -15.86 -19.43 9.79
CA SER A 199 -15.31 -20.22 10.93
C SER A 199 -14.34 -21.32 10.54
N ASP A 200 -14.49 -21.90 9.34
CA ASP A 200 -13.60 -22.93 8.83
C ASP A 200 -12.27 -22.35 8.30
N PHE A 201 -12.12 -21.04 8.31
CA PHE A 201 -10.97 -20.33 7.78
C PHE A 201 -10.20 -19.59 8.86
N ALA A 202 -8.89 -19.56 8.72
CA ALA A 202 -8.01 -18.73 9.55
C ALA A 202 -7.11 -17.89 8.65
N LEU A 203 -7.15 -16.56 8.84
CA LEU A 203 -6.26 -15.65 8.16
C LEU A 203 -4.95 -15.51 8.94
N TRP A 204 -3.86 -15.68 8.25
CA TRP A 204 -2.51 -15.62 8.79
C TRP A 204 -1.68 -14.58 8.06
N PHE A 205 -0.71 -14.04 8.75
CA PHE A 205 0.34 -13.25 8.13
C PHE A 205 1.71 -13.72 8.61
N LEU A 206 2.64 -13.58 7.70
CA LEU A 206 4.05 -13.89 7.84
C LEU A 206 4.82 -12.58 7.67
N GLY A 207 5.57 -12.17 8.70
CA GLY A 207 6.48 -11.04 8.62
C GLY A 207 7.79 -11.39 7.89
N ALA A 208 8.61 -10.39 7.61
CA ALA A 208 9.88 -10.54 6.90
C ALA A 208 10.84 -11.51 7.63
N THR A 209 10.77 -11.57 8.95
CA THR A 209 11.58 -12.49 9.79
C THR A 209 11.07 -13.92 9.85
N GLY A 210 9.99 -14.26 9.11
CA GLY A 210 9.40 -15.59 9.08
C GLY A 210 8.44 -15.90 10.24
N GLY A 211 8.18 -14.96 11.13
CA GLY A 211 7.22 -15.11 12.23
C GLY A 211 5.79 -15.21 11.71
N ARG A 212 5.14 -16.36 11.94
CA ARG A 212 3.73 -16.60 11.59
C ARG A 212 2.81 -16.19 12.73
N SER A 213 1.81 -15.36 12.45
CA SER A 213 0.83 -14.94 13.44
C SER A 213 -0.59 -14.95 12.87
N PRO A 214 -1.58 -15.44 13.62
CA PRO A 214 -2.97 -15.38 13.18
C PRO A 214 -3.50 -13.96 13.30
N LEU A 215 -4.37 -13.56 12.38
CA LEU A 215 -5.19 -12.38 12.56
C LEU A 215 -6.37 -12.73 13.48
N ALA A 216 -6.56 -11.96 14.54
CA ALA A 216 -7.66 -12.20 15.47
C ALA A 216 -9.01 -12.15 14.72
N PRO A 217 -9.94 -13.11 14.96
CA PRO A 217 -11.24 -13.13 14.28
C PRO A 217 -12.03 -11.84 14.42
N THR A 218 -11.89 -11.13 15.55
CA THR A 218 -12.53 -9.84 15.80
C THR A 218 -12.07 -8.72 14.86
N ARG A 219 -10.98 -8.94 14.12
CA ARG A 219 -10.44 -8.01 13.12
C ARG A 219 -10.94 -8.31 11.71
N ILE A 220 -11.68 -9.40 11.54
CA ILE A 220 -12.24 -9.85 10.27
C ILE A 220 -13.73 -9.58 10.30
N ARG A 221 -14.21 -8.85 9.31
CA ARG A 221 -15.64 -8.63 9.09
C ARG A 221 -16.11 -9.53 7.96
N ALA A 222 -16.85 -10.56 8.31
CA ALA A 222 -17.50 -11.46 7.35
C ALA A 222 -18.78 -11.99 8.00
N ALA A 223 -19.88 -12.00 7.25
CA ALA A 223 -21.15 -12.56 7.74
C ALA A 223 -21.05 -14.09 7.78
N PRO A 224 -21.47 -14.72 8.91
CA PRO A 224 -21.52 -16.17 9.01
C PRO A 224 -22.52 -16.77 8.00
N GLU A 225 -22.10 -17.82 7.31
CA GLU A 225 -22.92 -18.48 6.30
C GLU A 225 -22.53 -19.96 6.18
N LYS A 226 -23.53 -20.83 5.97
CA LYS A 226 -23.31 -22.23 5.61
C LYS A 226 -23.40 -22.36 4.09
N LEU A 227 -22.31 -22.80 3.47
CA LEU A 227 -22.15 -22.94 2.04
C LEU A 227 -22.07 -24.43 1.68
N VAL A 228 -22.74 -24.82 0.60
CA VAL A 228 -22.59 -26.16 0.03
C VAL A 228 -22.04 -26.00 -1.38
N LEU A 229 -20.81 -26.46 -1.59
CA LEU A 229 -20.14 -26.41 -2.90
C LEU A 229 -20.27 -27.76 -3.59
N ALA A 230 -20.98 -27.79 -4.71
CA ALA A 230 -20.99 -28.95 -5.60
C ALA A 230 -19.61 -29.19 -6.25
N LYS A 231 -19.39 -30.37 -6.82
CA LYS A 231 -18.17 -30.68 -7.58
C LYS A 231 -17.88 -29.57 -8.61
N ASN A 232 -16.63 -29.11 -8.64
CA ASN A 232 -16.12 -28.05 -9.52
C ASN A 232 -16.83 -26.69 -9.37
N GLN A 233 -17.70 -26.56 -8.39
CA GLN A 233 -18.33 -25.27 -8.11
C GLN A 233 -17.29 -24.31 -7.57
N ARG A 234 -17.29 -23.11 -8.13
CA ARG A 234 -16.43 -21.97 -7.76
C ARG A 234 -17.25 -20.98 -6.94
N LEU A 235 -16.60 -20.36 -5.98
CA LEU A 235 -17.19 -19.33 -5.14
C LEU A 235 -16.15 -18.28 -4.80
N ALA A 236 -16.56 -17.02 -4.76
CA ALA A 236 -15.75 -15.93 -4.22
C ALA A 236 -16.40 -15.34 -2.96
N LYS A 237 -15.61 -15.04 -1.95
CA LYS A 237 -16.04 -14.43 -0.69
C LYS A 237 -15.14 -13.28 -0.30
N GLY A 238 -15.75 -12.12 -0.07
CA GLY A 238 -15.06 -10.95 0.45
C GLY A 238 -14.68 -11.10 1.92
N ILE A 239 -13.47 -10.72 2.25
CA ILE A 239 -12.94 -10.60 3.61
C ILE A 239 -12.58 -9.13 3.82
N GLU A 240 -13.14 -8.50 4.84
CA GLU A 240 -12.74 -7.14 5.20
C GLU A 240 -11.90 -7.17 6.49
N ILE A 241 -10.66 -6.73 6.41
CA ILE A 241 -9.79 -6.53 7.57
C ILE A 241 -10.07 -5.14 8.13
N ALA A 242 -10.46 -5.09 9.39
CA ALA A 242 -10.78 -3.82 10.04
C ALA A 242 -9.57 -2.88 10.09
N PRO A 243 -9.76 -1.56 9.94
CA PRO A 243 -8.71 -0.59 10.17
C PRO A 243 -8.08 -0.79 11.56
N GLY A 244 -6.75 -0.70 11.65
CA GLY A 244 -6.03 -0.89 12.91
C GLY A 244 -5.67 -2.33 13.26
N ALA A 245 -5.97 -3.28 12.42
CA ALA A 245 -5.53 -4.66 12.62
C ALA A 245 -3.99 -4.80 12.67
N PHE A 246 -3.28 -3.86 12.05
CA PHE A 246 -1.82 -3.82 11.95
C PHE A 246 -1.13 -2.71 12.76
N ASP A 247 -1.87 -1.85 13.47
CA ASP A 247 -1.32 -0.66 14.13
C ASP A 247 -0.12 -0.95 15.08
N GLY A 248 -0.09 -2.11 15.71
CA GLY A 248 0.99 -2.50 16.63
C GLY A 248 2.10 -3.35 16.00
N ARG A 249 2.14 -3.47 14.68
CA ARG A 249 3.13 -4.28 13.95
C ARG A 249 4.16 -3.40 13.29
N SER A 250 5.39 -3.89 13.16
CA SER A 250 6.46 -3.20 12.42
C SER A 250 6.03 -2.80 11.02
N LEU A 251 6.55 -1.68 10.52
CA LEU A 251 6.33 -1.24 9.14
C LEU A 251 7.23 -2.06 8.22
N GLU A 252 6.67 -3.13 7.65
CA GLU A 252 7.39 -4.06 6.77
C GLU A 252 6.45 -4.70 5.76
N GLN A 253 7.02 -5.45 4.85
CA GLN A 253 6.25 -6.26 3.93
C GLN A 253 5.81 -7.56 4.61
N TYR A 254 4.51 -7.81 4.61
CA TYR A 254 3.89 -9.03 5.09
C TYR A 254 3.43 -9.91 3.94
N ARG A 255 3.20 -11.19 4.23
CA ARG A 255 2.49 -12.10 3.35
C ARG A 255 1.25 -12.60 4.06
N LEU A 256 0.08 -12.38 3.45
CA LEU A 256 -1.18 -12.89 3.96
C LEU A 256 -1.54 -14.20 3.25
N PHE A 257 -2.07 -15.14 4.00
CA PHE A 257 -2.67 -16.34 3.46
C PHE A 257 -3.80 -16.82 4.35
N VAL A 258 -4.70 -17.61 3.78
CA VAL A 258 -5.83 -18.20 4.47
C VAL A 258 -5.61 -19.71 4.56
N ASP A 259 -5.78 -20.28 5.75
CA ASP A 259 -5.87 -21.72 5.93
C ASP A 259 -7.35 -22.13 6.00
N PHE A 260 -7.74 -23.09 5.20
CA PHE A 260 -8.98 -23.81 5.37
C PHE A 260 -8.71 -25.02 6.27
N LYS A 261 -9.52 -25.15 7.32
CA LYS A 261 -9.39 -26.22 8.29
C LYS A 261 -10.53 -27.21 8.15
N THR A 262 -10.19 -28.47 7.95
CA THR A 262 -11.09 -29.60 8.18
C THR A 262 -10.67 -30.30 9.46
N ALA A 263 -11.44 -31.29 9.90
CA ALA A 263 -11.06 -32.14 11.04
C ALA A 263 -9.70 -32.84 10.82
N GLU A 264 -9.37 -33.16 9.58
CA GLU A 264 -8.26 -34.02 9.20
C GLU A 264 -7.10 -33.28 8.48
N SER A 265 -7.35 -32.07 7.95
CA SER A 265 -6.37 -31.40 7.10
C SER A 265 -6.40 -29.88 7.21
N ARG A 266 -5.30 -29.26 6.77
CA ARG A 266 -5.22 -27.81 6.55
C ARG A 266 -4.78 -27.57 5.11
N THR A 267 -5.54 -26.76 4.42
CA THR A 267 -5.22 -26.34 3.05
C THR A 267 -4.94 -24.85 3.04
N PRO A 268 -3.70 -24.42 2.79
CA PRO A 268 -3.38 -23.00 2.68
C PRO A 268 -3.76 -22.47 1.28
N SER A 269 -4.12 -21.19 1.22
CA SER A 269 -4.16 -20.42 -0.03
C SER A 269 -2.74 -20.07 -0.50
N ASN A 270 -2.64 -19.41 -1.65
CA ASN A 270 -1.44 -18.63 -1.99
C ASN A 270 -1.20 -17.54 -0.94
N ALA A 271 0.03 -17.06 -0.88
CA ALA A 271 0.40 -15.93 -0.04
C ALA A 271 0.30 -14.63 -0.87
N VAL A 272 -0.46 -13.66 -0.37
CA VAL A 272 -0.55 -12.32 -0.98
C VAL A 272 0.47 -11.41 -0.30
N PRO A 273 1.39 -10.79 -1.06
CA PRO A 273 2.26 -9.78 -0.49
C PRO A 273 1.44 -8.56 -0.10
N LEU A 274 1.74 -7.98 1.05
CA LEU A 274 1.02 -6.84 1.59
C LEU A 274 2.00 -5.87 2.23
N ASP A 275 2.15 -4.72 1.63
CA ASP A 275 3.05 -3.70 2.12
C ASP A 275 2.38 -2.88 3.23
N TRP A 276 2.98 -2.90 4.43
CA TRP A 276 2.57 -2.08 5.55
C TRP A 276 3.62 -1.00 5.79
N GLN A 277 3.41 0.15 5.17
CA GLN A 277 4.29 1.31 5.26
C GLN A 277 3.46 2.58 5.42
N LEU A 278 4.06 3.60 6.00
CA LEU A 278 3.50 4.94 6.11
C LEU A 278 4.38 5.88 5.27
N ASP A 279 3.91 6.20 4.08
CA ASP A 279 4.60 7.17 3.23
C ASP A 279 4.24 8.63 3.58
N VAL A 280 4.82 9.57 2.85
CA VAL A 280 4.61 11.01 3.06
C VAL A 280 3.14 11.40 2.92
N ALA A 281 2.41 10.81 1.96
CA ALA A 281 1.00 11.11 1.73
C ALA A 281 0.12 10.57 2.89
N ASP A 282 0.40 9.35 3.38
CA ASP A 282 -0.27 8.80 4.55
C ASP A 282 -0.04 9.67 5.78
N LEU A 283 1.21 10.08 6.00
CA LEU A 283 1.56 10.93 7.16
C LEU A 283 0.88 12.28 7.09
N GLN A 284 0.80 12.90 5.91
CA GLN A 284 0.08 14.15 5.70
C GLN A 284 -1.41 13.99 6.04
N GLN A 285 -2.05 12.91 5.58
CA GLN A 285 -3.44 12.60 5.88
C GLN A 285 -3.65 12.32 7.38
N LEU A 286 -2.78 11.53 7.99
CA LEU A 286 -2.82 11.22 9.44
C LEU A 286 -2.69 12.49 10.30
N ILE A 287 -1.76 13.40 9.95
CA ILE A 287 -1.58 14.68 10.63
C ILE A 287 -2.82 15.56 10.46
N HIS A 288 -3.37 15.62 9.24
CA HIS A 288 -4.58 16.38 8.97
C HIS A 288 -5.77 15.89 9.82
N MET A 289 -5.97 14.57 9.90
CA MET A 289 -7.02 13.97 10.73
C MET A 289 -6.79 14.20 12.23
N ALA A 290 -5.56 14.08 12.71
CA ALA A 290 -5.22 14.29 14.11
C ALA A 290 -5.35 15.76 14.53
N SER A 291 -5.11 16.71 13.62
CA SER A 291 -5.18 18.16 13.85
C SER A 291 -6.54 18.79 13.54
N GLY A 292 -7.36 18.11 12.74
CA GLY A 292 -8.64 18.61 12.25
C GLY A 292 -9.81 18.46 13.22
N GLY A 293 -10.97 19.01 12.83
CA GLY A 293 -12.21 18.99 13.59
C GLY A 293 -12.96 17.65 13.67
N ALA A 294 -12.34 16.51 13.35
CA ALA A 294 -12.98 15.20 13.41
C ALA A 294 -13.48 14.86 14.84
N LYS A 295 -14.59 14.12 14.92
CA LYS A 295 -15.17 13.65 16.21
C LYS A 295 -14.08 13.01 17.08
N THR A 296 -14.07 13.33 18.36
CA THR A 296 -12.99 13.04 19.34
C THR A 296 -12.47 11.59 19.33
N GLY A 297 -13.31 10.61 19.02
CA GLY A 297 -12.90 9.20 18.96
C GLY A 297 -12.01 8.82 17.76
N LEU A 298 -12.12 9.56 16.65
CA LEU A 298 -11.31 9.29 15.43
C LEU A 298 -9.95 9.98 15.45
N ARG A 299 -9.73 11.01 16.29
CA ARG A 299 -8.46 11.74 16.36
C ARG A 299 -7.35 10.96 17.05
N ASN A 300 -7.68 10.10 18.00
CA ASN A 300 -6.71 9.42 18.84
C ASN A 300 -5.94 8.34 18.08
N ARG A 301 -6.58 7.66 17.10
CA ARG A 301 -5.93 6.58 16.37
C ARG A 301 -4.82 7.04 15.45
N PRO A 302 -4.98 8.08 14.58
CA PRO A 302 -3.89 8.59 13.75
C PRO A 302 -2.66 8.98 14.59
N LEU A 303 -2.89 9.70 15.68
CA LEU A 303 -1.81 10.11 16.57
C LEU A 303 -1.12 8.92 17.25
N LYS A 304 -1.90 7.93 17.70
CA LYS A 304 -1.38 6.70 18.29
C LYS A 304 -0.53 5.92 17.28
N LEU A 305 -1.01 5.79 16.04
CA LEU A 305 -0.31 5.08 14.96
C LEU A 305 1.05 5.74 14.67
N MET A 306 1.07 7.06 14.45
CA MET A 306 2.32 7.78 14.22
C MET A 306 3.29 7.65 15.38
N ARG A 307 2.81 7.68 16.63
CA ARG A 307 3.66 7.52 17.83
C ARG A 307 4.26 6.13 17.97
N LEU A 308 3.50 5.08 17.61
CA LEU A 308 4.01 3.71 17.66
C LEU A 308 5.18 3.50 16.70
N HIS A 309 5.20 4.20 15.58
CA HIS A 309 6.17 4.04 14.50
C HIS A 309 7.17 5.20 14.34
N LEU A 310 7.26 6.09 15.33
CA LEU A 310 8.10 7.30 15.22
C LEU A 310 9.52 7.05 14.74
N GLY A 311 10.15 5.95 15.20
CA GLY A 311 11.51 5.59 14.77
C GLY A 311 11.61 5.18 13.29
N GLU A 312 10.53 4.64 12.75
CA GLU A 312 10.48 4.12 11.37
C GLU A 312 10.07 5.22 10.37
N ILE A 313 9.17 6.13 10.79
CA ILE A 313 8.64 7.20 9.94
C ILE A 313 9.42 8.51 9.98
N GLY A 314 10.49 8.61 10.77
CA GLY A 314 11.22 9.87 11.00
C GLY A 314 11.71 10.54 9.72
N GLN A 315 12.24 9.77 8.78
CA GLN A 315 12.69 10.29 7.48
C GLN A 315 11.51 10.80 6.64
N ALA A 316 10.41 10.07 6.59
CA ALA A 316 9.23 10.47 5.84
C ALA A 316 8.54 11.70 6.46
N LEU A 317 8.54 11.83 7.80
CA LEU A 317 8.07 13.04 8.47
C LEU A 317 8.86 14.29 8.08
N GLY A 318 10.18 14.15 7.82
CA GLY A 318 11.01 15.24 7.32
C GLY A 318 10.63 15.75 5.92
N GLN A 319 9.94 14.92 5.14
CA GLN A 319 9.50 15.23 3.77
C GLN A 319 8.07 15.79 3.69
N VAL A 320 7.30 15.75 4.78
CA VAL A 320 5.93 16.29 4.79
C VAL A 320 5.97 17.81 4.62
N ALA A 321 5.28 18.32 3.61
CA ALA A 321 5.20 19.75 3.33
C ALA A 321 4.32 20.46 4.37
N ALA A 322 4.91 21.35 5.17
CA ALA A 322 4.16 22.13 6.16
C ALA A 322 3.14 23.11 5.54
N SER A 323 3.37 23.52 4.28
CA SER A 323 2.44 24.40 3.53
C SER A 323 1.04 23.82 3.40
N ASP A 324 0.93 22.49 3.33
CA ASP A 324 -0.32 21.77 3.06
C ASP A 324 -1.11 21.48 4.35
N LEU A 325 -0.58 21.90 5.49
CA LEU A 325 -1.17 21.68 6.80
C LEU A 325 -1.74 22.96 7.40
N ASN A 326 -2.84 22.83 8.15
CA ASN A 326 -3.33 23.91 8.99
C ASN A 326 -2.38 24.19 10.18
N GLU A 327 -2.55 25.28 10.90
CA GLU A 327 -1.64 25.68 11.99
C GLU A 327 -1.48 24.62 13.10
N LYS A 328 -2.57 23.91 13.41
CA LYS A 328 -2.52 22.78 14.37
C LYS A 328 -1.72 21.61 13.82
N GLY A 329 -1.86 21.33 12.52
CA GLY A 329 -1.11 20.30 11.80
C GLY A 329 0.38 20.63 11.73
N LYS A 330 0.73 21.88 11.42
CA LYS A 330 2.13 22.36 11.44
C LYS A 330 2.77 22.16 12.80
N LYS A 331 2.03 22.54 13.86
CA LYS A 331 2.51 22.34 15.25
C LYS A 331 2.71 20.85 15.55
N LEU A 332 1.73 20.00 15.20
CA LEU A 332 1.82 18.55 15.38
C LEU A 332 2.96 17.94 14.58
N LEU A 333 3.16 18.34 13.32
CA LEU A 333 4.27 17.88 12.49
C LEU A 333 5.62 18.19 13.16
N LYS A 334 5.81 19.43 13.63
CA LYS A 334 7.04 19.84 14.35
C LYS A 334 7.25 18.99 15.62
N GLU A 335 6.20 18.72 16.39
CA GLU A 335 6.23 17.86 17.56
C GLU A 335 6.66 16.42 17.22
N LEU A 336 6.12 15.84 16.15
CA LEU A 336 6.46 14.49 15.70
C LEU A 336 7.87 14.39 15.13
N GLN A 337 8.34 15.40 14.39
CA GLN A 337 9.72 15.47 13.89
C GLN A 337 10.73 15.53 15.04
N LEU A 338 10.47 16.36 16.04
CA LEU A 338 11.29 16.42 17.24
C LEU A 338 11.29 15.09 18.00
N ALA A 339 10.12 14.47 18.12
CA ALA A 339 9.98 13.18 18.77
C ALA A 339 10.74 12.07 18.03
N ALA A 340 10.71 12.05 16.70
CA ALA A 340 11.43 11.09 15.88
C ALA A 340 12.96 11.28 15.97
N ALA A 341 13.41 12.52 16.12
CA ALA A 341 14.83 12.84 16.29
C ALA A 341 15.38 12.38 17.66
N LEU A 342 14.53 12.31 18.68
CA LEU A 342 14.86 11.87 20.03
C LEU A 342 14.77 10.35 20.16
N LYS A 343 15.66 9.60 19.56
CA LYS A 343 15.67 8.13 19.65
C LYS A 343 15.58 7.64 21.10
N PRO A 344 14.64 6.78 21.46
CA PRO A 344 14.54 6.24 22.81
C PRO A 344 15.80 5.43 23.16
N VAL A 345 16.45 5.75 24.29
CA VAL A 345 17.72 5.16 24.73
C VAL A 345 17.54 3.75 25.33
N SER A 346 16.31 3.32 25.60
CA SER A 346 16.08 2.00 26.20
C SER A 346 14.76 1.38 25.77
N LYS A 347 14.71 0.02 25.86
CA LYS A 347 13.47 -0.78 25.66
C LYS A 347 12.34 -0.48 26.66
N LYS A 348 12.58 0.41 27.65
CA LYS A 348 11.54 0.87 28.56
C LYS A 348 10.81 2.03 27.90
N PRO A 349 9.50 1.92 27.67
CA PRO A 349 8.74 3.03 27.10
C PRO A 349 8.91 4.24 28.02
N GLY A 350 9.42 5.32 27.45
CA GLY A 350 9.36 6.62 28.04
C GLY A 350 10.64 7.33 28.42
N LEU A 351 11.82 6.71 28.53
CA LEU A 351 13.06 7.44 28.87
C LEU A 351 13.81 7.89 27.60
N VAL A 352 13.98 9.18 27.45
CA VAL A 352 14.73 9.81 26.36
C VAL A 352 15.90 10.58 26.96
N THR A 353 17.12 10.35 26.50
CA THR A 353 18.29 11.13 26.91
C THR A 353 18.65 12.15 25.85
N VAL A 354 18.58 13.42 26.20
CA VAL A 354 18.99 14.54 25.35
C VAL A 354 20.45 14.82 25.62
N LYS A 355 21.29 14.75 24.61
CA LYS A 355 22.71 15.03 24.68
C LYS A 355 22.97 16.48 24.27
N LEU A 356 23.61 17.23 25.16
CA LEU A 356 23.99 18.62 24.93
C LEU A 356 25.51 18.74 24.95
N ARG A 357 26.07 19.38 23.95
CA ARG A 357 27.50 19.71 23.86
C ARG A 357 27.76 21.08 24.44
N ILE A 358 28.79 21.18 25.27
CA ILE A 358 29.31 22.46 25.74
C ILE A 358 30.54 22.78 24.89
N THR A 359 30.49 23.88 24.16
CA THR A 359 31.61 24.34 23.32
C THR A 359 32.64 25.11 24.15
N ASN A 360 33.81 25.35 23.58
CA ASN A 360 34.89 26.04 24.26
C ASN A 360 34.59 27.50 24.60
N ASP A 361 33.66 28.13 23.90
CA ASP A 361 33.14 29.47 24.17
C ASP A 361 32.01 29.49 25.22
N GLY A 362 31.65 28.33 25.76
CA GLY A 362 30.58 28.18 26.75
C GLY A 362 29.18 28.11 26.18
N SER A 363 29.00 28.04 24.82
CA SER A 363 27.71 27.86 24.24
C SER A 363 27.23 26.39 24.41
N ILE A 364 25.91 26.20 24.52
CA ILE A 364 25.30 24.88 24.69
C ILE A 364 24.50 24.57 23.44
N GLN A 365 24.72 23.39 22.85
CA GLN A 365 24.09 22.95 21.61
C GLN A 365 23.64 21.50 21.71
N PHE A 366 22.61 21.09 20.95
CA PHE A 366 22.28 19.69 20.82
C PHE A 366 23.41 18.93 20.11
N VAL A 367 23.67 17.71 20.56
CA VAL A 367 24.64 16.82 19.89
C VAL A 367 24.05 16.28 18.58
N GLU A 368 22.77 15.92 18.59
CA GLU A 368 22.06 15.36 17.44
C GLU A 368 21.75 16.46 16.41
N ASP A 369 22.18 16.23 15.15
CA ASP A 369 21.96 17.17 14.04
C ASP A 369 20.48 17.42 13.78
N ALA A 370 19.65 16.39 13.93
CA ALA A 370 18.21 16.52 13.74
C ALA A 370 17.58 17.48 14.75
N LEU A 371 18.04 17.49 16.02
CA LEU A 371 17.58 18.45 17.02
C LEU A 371 18.09 19.85 16.72
N ARG A 372 19.37 19.98 16.31
CA ARG A 372 19.91 21.26 15.86
C ARG A 372 19.13 21.86 14.71
N GLN A 373 18.75 21.05 13.72
CA GLN A 373 17.94 21.50 12.59
C GLN A 373 16.51 21.87 13.00
N ALA A 374 15.90 21.08 13.88
CA ALA A 374 14.53 21.31 14.35
C ALA A 374 14.37 22.62 15.16
N PHE A 375 15.44 23.04 15.87
CA PHE A 375 15.48 24.25 16.67
C PHE A 375 16.33 25.34 16.03
N GLN A 376 16.42 25.44 14.71
CA GLN A 376 17.19 26.46 13.97
C GLN A 376 16.84 27.90 14.34
N ASP A 377 15.79 28.12 15.10
CA ASP A 377 15.42 29.44 15.59
C ASP A 377 16.42 29.93 16.64
N LYS A 378 16.73 31.22 16.57
CA LYS A 378 17.66 31.95 17.47
C LYS A 378 17.23 32.02 18.95
N LYS A 379 16.45 31.04 19.42
CA LYS A 379 15.99 30.96 20.80
C LYS A 379 17.11 30.48 21.72
N PRO A 380 17.16 30.94 22.98
CA PRO A 380 18.05 30.38 24.01
C PRO A 380 17.84 28.87 24.14
N ILE A 381 18.91 28.12 24.46
CA ILE A 381 18.84 26.66 24.62
C ILE A 381 17.82 26.23 25.69
N THR A 382 17.63 27.05 26.73
CA THR A 382 16.62 26.85 27.78
C THR A 382 15.23 26.81 27.23
N ASP A 383 14.89 27.74 26.32
CA ASP A 383 13.57 27.84 25.71
C ASP A 383 13.34 26.67 24.75
N GLN A 384 14.39 26.25 24.04
CA GLN A 384 14.34 25.07 23.15
C GLN A 384 14.10 23.79 23.97
N LEU A 385 14.76 23.65 25.12
CA LEU A 385 14.56 22.54 26.04
C LEU A 385 13.18 22.60 26.71
N ASP A 386 12.67 23.78 27.00
CA ASP A 386 11.33 23.99 27.51
C ASP A 386 10.27 23.54 26.51
N ASP A 387 10.44 23.92 25.26
CA ASP A 387 9.57 23.43 24.17
C ASP A 387 9.60 21.90 24.09
N LEU A 388 10.79 21.30 24.17
CA LEU A 388 10.99 19.86 24.16
C LEU A 388 10.34 19.19 25.39
N LEU A 389 10.47 19.76 26.58
CA LEU A 389 9.87 19.27 27.82
C LEU A 389 8.32 19.41 27.81
N ASN A 390 7.77 20.40 27.11
CA ASN A 390 6.36 20.56 26.95
C ASN A 390 5.78 19.51 25.98
N ILE A 391 6.49 19.20 24.90
CA ILE A 391 6.14 18.15 23.98
C ILE A 391 6.06 16.77 24.67
N ARG A 392 6.92 16.49 25.65
CA ARG A 392 6.93 15.22 26.40
C ARG A 392 5.58 14.88 27.04
N LYS A 393 4.83 15.88 27.54
CA LYS A 393 3.52 15.67 28.17
C LYS A 393 2.55 14.98 27.20
N HIS A 394 2.67 15.27 25.92
CA HIS A 394 1.83 14.68 24.89
C HIS A 394 2.31 13.30 24.44
N LEU A 395 3.59 12.99 24.67
CA LEU A 395 4.22 11.75 24.20
C LEU A 395 4.36 10.68 25.28
N GLY A 396 4.12 11.03 26.57
CA GLY A 396 4.31 10.12 27.70
C GLY A 396 5.78 9.78 27.96
N TRP A 397 6.71 10.62 27.49
CA TRP A 397 8.16 10.41 27.65
C TRP A 397 8.70 11.11 28.89
N VAL A 398 9.79 10.53 29.39
CA VAL A 398 10.57 11.07 30.50
C VAL A 398 11.94 11.48 29.98
N VAL A 399 12.33 12.72 30.18
CA VAL A 399 13.56 13.29 29.61
C VAL A 399 14.67 13.32 30.65
N ALA A 400 15.85 12.85 30.25
CA ALA A 400 17.12 13.07 30.97
C ALA A 400 18.05 13.93 30.10
N ILE A 401 18.89 14.75 30.71
CA ILE A 401 19.88 15.58 30.03
C ILE A 401 21.27 15.07 30.38
N GLN A 402 22.11 14.90 29.36
CA GLN A 402 23.50 14.53 29.48
C GLN A 402 24.37 15.58 28.80
N LEU A 403 25.33 16.15 29.54
CA LEU A 403 26.27 17.16 29.08
C LEU A 403 27.54 16.50 28.56
N HIS A 404 27.99 16.89 27.39
CA HIS A 404 29.20 16.43 26.72
C HIS A 404 30.14 17.61 26.46
N PRO A 405 30.99 18.00 27.43
CA PRO A 405 31.98 19.01 27.19
C PRO A 405 33.10 18.50 26.28
N TYR A 406 33.69 19.38 25.48
CA TYR A 406 34.97 19.03 24.85
C TYR A 406 36.07 18.88 25.91
N ALA A 407 37.11 18.11 25.62
CA ALA A 407 38.26 17.93 26.52
C ALA A 407 38.92 19.27 26.90
N THR A 408 38.84 20.26 26.02
CA THR A 408 39.36 21.61 26.19
C THR A 408 38.39 22.61 26.81
N THR A 409 37.13 22.18 27.11
CA THR A 409 36.14 23.09 27.69
C THR A 409 36.51 23.51 29.11
N PRO A 410 36.60 24.83 29.40
CA PRO A 410 36.92 25.32 30.74
C PRO A 410 35.91 24.85 31.79
N LYS A 411 36.38 24.47 32.98
CA LYS A 411 35.50 24.04 34.08
C LYS A 411 34.47 25.11 34.48
N THR A 412 34.81 26.38 34.32
CA THR A 412 33.88 27.50 34.54
C THR A 412 32.71 27.50 33.59
N HIS A 413 32.92 27.12 32.33
CA HIS A 413 31.84 27.02 31.34
C HIS A 413 30.93 25.80 31.60
N ILE A 414 31.53 24.72 32.12
CA ILE A 414 30.76 23.55 32.54
C ILE A 414 29.85 23.90 33.72
N ALA A 415 30.39 24.59 34.73
CA ALA A 415 29.63 25.05 35.89
C ALA A 415 28.49 26.01 35.48
N ALA A 416 28.78 26.97 34.60
CA ALA A 416 27.80 27.91 34.10
C ALA A 416 26.67 27.19 33.29
N ALA A 417 26.99 26.12 32.55
CA ALA A 417 26.01 25.31 31.84
C ALA A 417 25.07 24.59 32.82
N PHE A 418 25.61 24.02 33.92
CA PHE A 418 24.78 23.41 34.96
C PHE A 418 23.85 24.42 35.62
N GLU A 419 24.40 25.59 36.00
CA GLU A 419 23.61 26.66 36.60
C GLU A 419 22.48 27.11 35.66
N LYS A 420 22.78 27.32 34.39
CA LYS A 420 21.82 27.74 33.38
C LYS A 420 20.70 26.72 33.18
N LEU A 421 20.98 25.43 33.32
CA LEU A 421 20.01 24.35 33.11
C LEU A 421 19.33 23.89 34.41
N SER A 422 19.78 24.34 35.58
CA SER A 422 19.26 23.93 36.88
C SER A 422 17.76 24.18 37.06
N SER A 423 17.23 25.23 36.45
CA SER A 423 15.78 25.54 36.45
C SER A 423 14.92 24.46 35.80
N LEU A 424 15.51 23.61 34.96
CA LEU A 424 14.82 22.52 34.26
C LEU A 424 14.81 21.21 35.06
N GLU A 425 15.71 21.04 36.06
CA GLU A 425 15.86 19.78 36.80
C GLU A 425 14.57 19.26 37.43
N PRO A 426 13.68 20.06 38.01
CA PRO A 426 12.45 19.57 38.61
C PRO A 426 11.52 18.88 37.59
N ARG A 427 11.75 19.11 36.30
CA ARG A 427 10.98 18.56 35.20
C ARG A 427 11.65 17.36 34.52
N LEU A 428 12.85 17.01 34.91
CA LEU A 428 13.62 15.90 34.35
C LEU A 428 13.39 14.62 35.17
N ALA A 429 13.61 13.49 34.50
CA ALA A 429 13.52 12.17 35.11
C ALA A 429 14.68 11.86 36.06
N LYS A 430 15.82 12.48 35.81
CA LYS A 430 17.08 12.30 36.52
C LYS A 430 17.81 13.63 36.56
N PRO A 431 18.68 13.84 37.55
CA PRO A 431 19.59 14.98 37.57
C PRO A 431 20.40 15.07 36.26
N ILE A 432 20.79 16.27 35.89
CA ILE A 432 21.67 16.50 34.76
C ILE A 432 23.01 15.80 35.02
N THR A 433 23.49 15.02 34.08
CA THR A 433 24.71 14.25 34.21
C THR A 433 25.79 14.75 33.25
N LEU A 434 27.05 14.62 33.65
CA LEU A 434 28.23 14.77 32.79
C LEU A 434 28.57 13.39 32.19
N ASP A 435 28.85 13.36 30.88
CA ASP A 435 29.46 12.19 30.29
C ASP A 435 30.99 12.27 30.47
N PRO A 436 31.59 11.34 31.22
CA PRO A 436 33.03 11.34 31.43
C PRO A 436 33.85 10.84 30.25
N GLN A 437 33.20 10.39 29.17
CA GLN A 437 33.87 9.71 28.07
C GLN A 437 34.25 10.62 26.90
N GLN A 438 35.10 11.60 27.11
CA GLN A 438 35.97 12.13 26.05
C GLN A 438 37.26 12.62 26.69
N ASN A 439 38.08 11.68 27.16
CA ASN A 439 39.51 11.89 27.27
C ASN A 439 40.19 11.54 25.95
#